data_6d03841fefac52a9d5419f05b09e1271
#
_entry.id   6d03841fefac52a9d5419f05b09e1271
#
_cell.length_a   1.000
_cell.length_b   1.000
_cell.length_c   1.000
_cell.angle_alpha   90.00
_cell.angle_beta   90.00
_cell.angle_gamma   90.00
#
_symmetry.space_group_name_H-M   'P 1'
#
loop_
_entity.id
_entity.type
_entity.pdbx_description
1 polymer ?
#
loop_
_entity_poly.entity_id
_entity_poly.type
_entity_poly.pdbx_seq_one_letter_code
_entity_poly.pdbx_strand_id
1 'polypeptide(L)'
;VAMAGYFQAVPEAVVVFDGTFSGFRGDRAVSEQVVEILAESGHGLLTFEAGLNTAARLAEQEGVPVRTVFRDLDGEGQGNTIIRRFLDQAAFSASQEGEVVLVARMRAETISALLIWQQQDRAARVNLAPLSALLLGDE
;
A
#
# COMPACT_ATOMS: atom_id res chain seq x y z
N VAL A 1 12.11 1.88 19.54
CA VAL A 1 11.68 2.86 20.52
C VAL A 1 10.77 3.92 19.89
N ALA A 2 11.21 4.57 18.81
CA ALA A 2 10.37 5.59 18.13
C ALA A 2 9.07 5.01 17.56
N MET A 3 9.07 3.81 16.99
CA MET A 3 7.89 3.17 16.41
C MET A 3 6.82 2.86 17.45
N ALA A 4 7.20 2.47 18.67
CA ALA A 4 6.24 2.24 19.75
C ALA A 4 5.44 3.49 20.07
N GLY A 5 6.09 4.67 20.07
CA GLY A 5 5.41 5.95 20.25
C GLY A 5 4.43 6.27 19.12
N TYR A 6 4.78 5.94 17.89
CA TYR A 6 3.87 6.13 16.73
C TYR A 6 2.65 5.23 16.85
N PHE A 7 2.80 3.98 17.24
CA PHE A 7 1.67 3.05 17.42
C PHE A 7 0.74 3.49 18.55
N GLN A 8 1.28 4.08 19.60
CA GLN A 8 0.47 4.66 20.68
C GLN A 8 -0.32 5.89 20.21
N ALA A 9 0.30 6.71 19.34
CA ALA A 9 -0.35 7.91 18.81
C ALA A 9 -1.46 7.60 17.81
N VAL A 10 -1.33 6.49 17.06
CA VAL A 10 -2.31 6.06 16.05
C VAL A 10 -2.64 4.57 16.27
N PRO A 11 -3.44 4.25 17.30
CA PRO A 11 -3.70 2.86 17.67
C PRO A 11 -4.49 2.06 16.63
N GLU A 12 -5.19 2.74 15.71
CA GLU A 12 -5.93 2.09 14.63
C GLU A 12 -5.07 1.78 13.39
N ALA A 13 -3.79 2.18 13.39
CA ALA A 13 -2.90 1.89 12.27
C ALA A 13 -2.72 0.37 12.09
N VAL A 14 -2.81 -0.10 10.84
CA VAL A 14 -2.70 -1.53 10.51
C VAL A 14 -1.40 -1.87 9.83
N VAL A 15 -0.71 -0.89 9.23
CA VAL A 15 0.55 -1.09 8.51
C VAL A 15 1.53 0.03 8.83
N VAL A 16 2.81 -0.27 8.61
CA VAL A 16 3.86 0.73 8.43
C VAL A 16 4.14 0.83 6.93
N PHE A 17 4.13 2.04 6.40
CA PHE A 17 4.33 2.31 4.98
C PHE A 17 5.69 2.95 4.74
N ASP A 18 6.57 2.25 4.02
CA ASP A 18 7.81 2.82 3.52
C ASP A 18 7.53 3.51 2.17
N GLY A 19 7.06 4.73 2.26
CA GLY A 19 6.55 5.52 1.13
C GLY A 19 7.58 6.42 0.45
N THR A 20 8.86 6.30 0.79
CA THR A 20 9.90 7.16 0.23
C THR A 20 10.88 6.38 -0.64
N PHE A 21 11.55 7.10 -1.57
CA PHE A 21 12.60 6.49 -2.40
C PHE A 21 13.82 6.06 -1.59
N SER A 22 14.10 6.78 -0.50
CA SER A 22 15.24 6.56 0.39
C SER A 22 14.85 5.89 1.69
N GLY A 23 13.75 5.14 1.69
CA GLY A 23 13.29 4.44 2.87
C GLY A 23 14.23 3.31 3.30
N PHE A 24 13.87 2.65 4.37
CA PHE A 24 14.72 1.63 5.01
C PHE A 24 14.77 0.29 4.26
N ARG A 25 13.92 0.07 3.26
CA ARG A 25 13.73 -1.26 2.63
C ARG A 25 14.98 -1.86 1.98
N GLY A 26 15.94 -1.03 1.62
CA GLY A 26 17.22 -1.47 1.08
C GLY A 26 18.33 -1.65 2.13
N ASP A 27 18.13 -1.15 3.34
CA ASP A 27 19.09 -1.26 4.45
C ASP A 27 18.76 -2.48 5.30
N ARG A 28 19.66 -3.45 5.31
CA ARG A 28 19.41 -4.72 6.00
C ARG A 28 19.27 -4.56 7.51
N ALA A 29 20.16 -3.80 8.14
CA ALA A 29 20.15 -3.66 9.60
C ALA A 29 18.88 -2.96 10.10
N VAL A 30 18.48 -1.90 9.42
CA VAL A 30 17.24 -1.18 9.74
C VAL A 30 16.02 -2.05 9.43
N SER A 31 16.03 -2.75 8.30
CA SER A 31 14.93 -3.65 7.91
C SER A 31 14.73 -4.77 8.92
N GLU A 32 15.79 -5.37 9.43
CA GLU A 32 15.69 -6.42 10.45
C GLU A 32 15.03 -5.89 11.73
N GLN A 33 15.42 -4.69 12.19
CA GLN A 33 14.81 -4.08 13.37
C GLN A 33 13.33 -3.73 13.16
N VAL A 34 12.99 -3.17 12.00
CA VAL A 34 11.60 -2.81 11.68
C VAL A 34 10.73 -4.07 11.60
N VAL A 35 11.17 -5.10 10.91
CA VAL A 35 10.42 -6.35 10.77
C VAL A 35 10.20 -7.02 12.11
N GLU A 36 11.22 -7.04 12.98
CA GLU A 36 11.08 -7.57 14.34
C GLU A 36 9.99 -6.84 15.13
N ILE A 37 9.98 -5.50 15.08
CA ILE A 37 8.95 -4.68 15.73
C ILE A 37 7.56 -4.99 15.17
N LEU A 38 7.44 -5.12 13.83
CA LEU A 38 6.17 -5.43 13.17
C LEU A 38 5.65 -6.82 13.54
N ALA A 39 6.54 -7.80 13.63
CA ALA A 39 6.17 -9.15 14.07
C ALA A 39 5.62 -9.16 15.50
N GLU A 40 6.22 -8.38 16.39
CA GLU A 40 5.76 -8.26 17.78
C GLU A 40 4.45 -7.48 17.91
N SER A 41 4.29 -6.42 17.13
CA SER A 41 3.12 -5.51 17.24
C SER A 41 1.90 -5.96 16.46
N GLY A 42 2.06 -6.90 15.51
CA GLY A 42 0.97 -7.38 14.66
C GLY A 42 0.64 -6.48 13.48
N HIS A 43 1.47 -5.47 13.20
CA HIS A 43 1.28 -4.59 12.03
C HIS A 43 1.84 -5.24 10.77
N GLY A 44 1.25 -4.89 9.61
CA GLY A 44 1.79 -5.25 8.31
C GLY A 44 2.81 -4.23 7.79
N LEU A 45 3.40 -4.55 6.65
CA LEU A 45 4.33 -3.67 5.94
C LEU A 45 3.80 -3.38 4.54
N LEU A 46 3.83 -2.11 4.14
CA LEU A 46 3.52 -1.67 2.80
C LEU A 46 4.73 -0.96 2.20
N THR A 47 5.15 -1.37 1.00
CA THR A 47 6.31 -0.81 0.32
C THR A 47 6.01 -0.54 -1.15
N PHE A 48 6.86 0.27 -1.80
CA PHE A 48 6.88 0.34 -3.26
C PHE A 48 7.71 -0.82 -3.83
N GLU A 49 7.30 -1.32 -4.99
CA GLU A 49 8.08 -2.29 -5.76
C GLU A 49 9.18 -1.55 -6.54
N ALA A 50 10.33 -1.38 -5.94
CA ALA A 50 11.46 -0.69 -6.57
C ALA A 50 12.77 -1.21 -6.01
N GLY A 51 13.67 -1.65 -6.89
CA GLY A 51 15.02 -2.08 -6.53
C GLY A 51 15.06 -3.26 -5.56
N LEU A 52 16.12 -3.32 -4.77
CA LEU A 52 16.30 -4.35 -3.75
C LEU A 52 15.39 -4.06 -2.55
N ASN A 53 14.46 -4.95 -2.28
CA ASN A 53 13.53 -4.82 -1.16
C ASN A 53 13.81 -5.89 -0.09
N THR A 54 14.85 -5.64 0.71
CA THR A 54 15.25 -6.52 1.79
C THR A 54 14.18 -6.60 2.88
N ALA A 55 13.53 -5.48 3.18
CA ALA A 55 12.49 -5.42 4.20
C ALA A 55 11.29 -6.33 3.86
N ALA A 56 10.83 -6.32 2.61
CA ALA A 56 9.72 -7.18 2.18
C ALA A 56 10.09 -8.66 2.32
N ARG A 57 11.28 -9.03 1.90
CA ARG A 57 11.73 -10.42 2.00
C ARG A 57 11.85 -10.88 3.45
N LEU A 58 12.39 -10.05 4.33
CA LEU A 58 12.49 -10.36 5.76
C LEU A 58 11.11 -10.45 6.40
N ALA A 59 10.18 -9.57 6.02
CA ALA A 59 8.81 -9.59 6.51
C ALA A 59 8.12 -10.92 6.15
N GLU A 60 8.27 -11.38 4.92
CA GLU A 60 7.72 -12.66 4.48
C GLU A 60 8.31 -13.84 5.29
N GLN A 61 9.62 -13.82 5.56
CA GLN A 61 10.28 -14.86 6.34
C GLN A 61 9.79 -14.91 7.80
N GLU A 62 9.46 -13.74 8.36
CA GLU A 62 9.00 -13.63 9.76
C GLU A 62 7.47 -13.71 9.90
N GLY A 63 6.75 -13.96 8.81
CA GLY A 63 5.30 -14.05 8.82
C GLY A 63 4.58 -12.70 8.99
N VAL A 64 5.26 -11.61 8.76
CA VAL A 64 4.66 -10.25 8.75
C VAL A 64 3.93 -10.05 7.42
N PRO A 65 2.62 -9.73 7.43
CA PRO A 65 1.90 -9.45 6.19
C PRO A 65 2.53 -8.28 5.46
N VAL A 66 2.85 -8.48 4.17
CA VAL A 66 3.49 -7.46 3.34
C VAL A 66 2.77 -7.34 2.01
N ARG A 67 2.61 -6.09 1.54
CA ARG A 67 2.08 -5.79 0.21
C ARG A 67 2.94 -4.72 -0.44
N THR A 68 2.99 -4.74 -1.76
CA THR A 68 3.64 -3.71 -2.56
C THR A 68 2.60 -2.85 -3.26
N VAL A 69 2.89 -1.56 -3.35
CA VAL A 69 2.02 -0.62 -4.05
C VAL A 69 2.13 -0.85 -5.55
N PHE A 70 0.99 -1.12 -6.20
CA PHE A 70 0.91 -1.24 -7.65
C PHE A 70 1.14 0.12 -8.33
N ARG A 71 0.50 1.18 -7.79
CA ARG A 71 0.62 2.53 -8.36
C ARG A 71 0.28 3.61 -7.35
N ASP A 72 1.03 4.72 -7.43
CA ASP A 72 0.69 6.00 -6.83
C ASP A 72 -0.13 6.80 -7.87
N LEU A 73 -1.38 7.09 -7.54
CA LEU A 73 -2.32 7.71 -8.48
C LEU A 73 -2.04 9.19 -8.74
N ASP A 74 -1.47 9.91 -7.78
CA ASP A 74 -1.42 11.37 -7.80
C ASP A 74 -0.13 11.98 -7.25
N GLY A 75 0.89 11.17 -7.05
CA GLY A 75 2.17 11.62 -6.46
C GLY A 75 2.92 12.67 -7.28
N GLU A 76 2.62 12.80 -8.56
CA GLU A 76 3.23 13.77 -9.47
C GLU A 76 2.23 14.85 -9.91
N GLY A 77 1.16 15.06 -9.16
CA GLY A 77 0.17 16.08 -9.47
C GLY A 77 -0.74 15.75 -10.65
N GLN A 78 -0.95 14.46 -10.93
CA GLN A 78 -1.80 14.02 -12.03
C GLN A 78 -3.21 14.59 -11.93
N GLY A 79 -3.80 14.92 -13.08
CA GLY A 79 -5.17 15.37 -13.17
C GLY A 79 -6.17 14.23 -13.25
N ASN A 80 -7.44 14.57 -13.23
CA ASN A 80 -8.57 13.62 -13.20
C ASN A 80 -8.49 12.56 -14.30
N THR A 81 -8.22 12.95 -15.55
CA THR A 81 -8.17 12.01 -16.69
C THR A 81 -7.07 10.96 -16.53
N ILE A 82 -5.90 11.37 -16.07
CA ILE A 82 -4.76 10.46 -15.86
C ILE A 82 -5.04 9.52 -14.70
N ILE A 83 -5.60 10.02 -13.61
CA ILE A 83 -5.96 9.20 -12.43
C ILE A 83 -6.98 8.13 -12.84
N ARG A 84 -8.01 8.49 -13.62
CA ARG A 84 -8.99 7.50 -14.11
C ARG A 84 -8.37 6.44 -14.99
N ARG A 85 -7.39 6.82 -15.82
CA ARG A 85 -6.64 5.84 -16.63
C ARG A 85 -5.87 4.87 -15.73
N PHE A 86 -5.23 5.37 -14.70
CA PHE A 86 -4.52 4.53 -13.72
C PHE A 86 -5.48 3.58 -12.99
N LEU A 87 -6.67 4.06 -12.64
CA LEU A 87 -7.71 3.22 -12.03
C LEU A 87 -8.17 2.10 -12.98
N ASP A 88 -8.32 2.38 -14.27
CA ASP A 88 -8.63 1.36 -15.28
C ASP A 88 -7.54 0.29 -15.35
N GLN A 89 -6.29 0.70 -15.35
CA GLN A 89 -5.15 -0.22 -15.35
C GLN A 89 -5.12 -1.07 -14.08
N ALA A 90 -5.39 -0.45 -12.94
CA ALA A 90 -5.44 -1.13 -11.65
C ALA A 90 -6.57 -2.17 -11.62
N ALA A 91 -7.75 -1.82 -12.10
CA ALA A 91 -8.88 -2.75 -12.17
C ALA A 91 -8.58 -3.95 -13.08
N PHE A 92 -7.93 -3.71 -14.20
CA PHE A 92 -7.50 -4.78 -15.09
C PHE A 92 -6.48 -5.71 -14.39
N SER A 93 -5.46 -5.14 -13.76
CA SER A 93 -4.45 -5.91 -13.04
C SER A 93 -5.06 -6.70 -11.88
N ALA A 94 -5.96 -6.08 -11.11
CA ALA A 94 -6.65 -6.77 -10.02
C ALA A 94 -7.50 -7.95 -10.51
N SER A 95 -8.11 -7.83 -11.68
CA SER A 95 -8.88 -8.94 -12.28
C SER A 95 -8.00 -10.12 -12.71
N GLN A 96 -6.73 -9.87 -13.02
CA GLN A 96 -5.76 -10.90 -13.38
C GLN A 96 -5.06 -11.52 -12.17
N GLU A 97 -4.69 -10.70 -11.21
CA GLU A 97 -3.85 -11.09 -10.08
C GLU A 97 -4.64 -11.34 -8.78
N GLY A 98 -5.90 -10.94 -8.75
CA GLY A 98 -6.77 -11.06 -7.58
C GLY A 98 -6.88 -9.80 -6.74
N GLU A 99 -5.82 -9.03 -6.64
CA GLU A 99 -5.80 -7.78 -5.88
C GLU A 99 -4.68 -6.85 -6.35
N VAL A 100 -4.83 -5.55 -6.10
CA VAL A 100 -3.74 -4.57 -6.21
C VAL A 100 -3.91 -3.52 -5.11
N VAL A 101 -2.80 -2.90 -4.71
CA VAL A 101 -2.80 -1.81 -3.72
C VAL A 101 -2.46 -0.50 -4.42
N LEU A 102 -3.25 0.52 -4.15
CA LEU A 102 -3.08 1.87 -4.69
C LEU A 102 -2.84 2.86 -3.56
N VAL A 103 -2.06 3.88 -3.85
CA VAL A 103 -1.82 5.01 -2.95
C VAL A 103 -2.36 6.27 -3.61
N ALA A 104 -3.08 7.07 -2.86
CA ALA A 104 -3.61 8.34 -3.30
C ALA A 104 -3.67 9.33 -2.13
N ARG A 105 -3.79 10.59 -2.47
CA ARG A 105 -3.89 11.68 -1.49
C ARG A 105 -5.29 12.30 -1.54
N MET A 106 -5.66 13.01 -0.49
CA MET A 106 -6.96 13.70 -0.38
C MET A 106 -6.93 15.01 -1.17
N ARG A 107 -6.78 14.91 -2.49
CA ARG A 107 -6.80 16.06 -3.42
C ARG A 107 -8.15 16.11 -4.13
N ALA A 108 -8.59 17.32 -4.47
CA ALA A 108 -9.85 17.53 -5.19
C ALA A 108 -9.89 16.74 -6.51
N GLU A 109 -8.80 16.74 -7.28
CA GLU A 109 -8.68 16.00 -8.54
C GLU A 109 -8.83 14.50 -8.34
N THR A 110 -8.22 13.95 -7.29
CA THR A 110 -8.26 12.53 -6.97
C THR A 110 -9.66 12.10 -6.55
N ILE A 111 -10.30 12.86 -5.66
CA ILE A 111 -11.66 12.60 -5.20
C ILE A 111 -12.64 12.64 -6.37
N SER A 112 -12.53 13.66 -7.22
CA SER A 112 -13.34 13.81 -8.43
C SER A 112 -13.16 12.62 -9.38
N ALA A 113 -11.92 12.20 -9.60
CA ALA A 113 -11.59 11.06 -10.45
C ALA A 113 -12.23 9.77 -9.93
N LEU A 114 -12.13 9.51 -8.63
CA LEU A 114 -12.73 8.34 -8.00
C LEU A 114 -14.25 8.33 -8.12
N LEU A 115 -14.90 9.47 -7.87
CA LEU A 115 -16.37 9.61 -7.97
C LEU A 115 -16.86 9.36 -9.39
N ILE A 116 -16.17 9.86 -10.40
CA ILE A 116 -16.53 9.64 -11.80
C ILE A 116 -16.26 8.18 -12.20
N TRP A 117 -15.10 7.66 -11.83
CA TRP A 117 -14.66 6.32 -12.21
C TRP A 117 -15.59 5.23 -11.65
N GLN A 118 -16.07 5.37 -10.42
CA GLN A 118 -16.92 4.37 -9.79
C GLN A 118 -18.28 4.17 -10.51
N GLN A 119 -18.67 5.13 -11.34
CA GLN A 119 -19.89 5.06 -12.14
C GLN A 119 -19.67 4.35 -13.49
N GLN A 120 -18.44 4.00 -13.83
CA GLN A 120 -18.09 3.35 -15.08
C GLN A 120 -18.15 1.82 -14.96
N ASP A 121 -18.39 1.15 -16.09
CA ASP A 121 -18.52 -0.30 -16.14
C ASP A 121 -17.29 -1.05 -15.63
N ARG A 122 -16.12 -0.46 -15.82
CA ARG A 122 -14.85 -1.06 -15.34
C ARG A 122 -14.75 -1.14 -13.84
N ALA A 123 -15.31 -0.15 -13.15
CA ALA A 123 -15.35 -0.15 -11.69
C ALA A 123 -16.19 -1.30 -11.12
N ALA A 124 -17.21 -1.73 -11.85
CA ALA A 124 -18.08 -2.83 -11.42
C ALA A 124 -17.39 -4.20 -11.37
N ARG A 125 -16.21 -4.31 -11.97
CA ARG A 125 -15.44 -5.56 -12.01
C ARG A 125 -14.56 -5.79 -10.79
N VAL A 126 -14.41 -4.79 -9.94
CA VAL A 126 -13.56 -4.83 -8.75
C VAL A 126 -14.30 -4.25 -7.55
N ASN A 127 -13.86 -4.61 -6.37
CA ASN A 127 -14.34 -4.03 -5.13
C ASN A 127 -13.24 -3.18 -4.51
N LEU A 128 -13.59 -1.97 -4.11
CA LEU A 128 -12.72 -1.17 -3.27
C LEU A 128 -12.78 -1.71 -1.85
N ALA A 129 -11.62 -2.03 -1.30
CA ALA A 129 -11.52 -2.59 0.03
C ALA A 129 -10.48 -1.83 0.85
N PRO A 130 -10.63 -1.77 2.18
CA PRO A 130 -9.57 -1.25 3.02
C PRO A 130 -8.35 -2.17 2.98
N LEU A 131 -7.16 -1.60 3.14
CA LEU A 131 -5.91 -2.36 3.08
C LEU A 131 -5.89 -3.53 4.07
N SER A 132 -6.49 -3.35 5.25
CA SER A 132 -6.58 -4.41 6.26
C SER A 132 -7.27 -5.68 5.74
N ALA A 133 -8.23 -5.55 4.83
CA ALA A 133 -8.92 -6.71 4.24
C ALA A 133 -7.95 -7.59 3.43
N LEU A 134 -7.00 -6.97 2.71
CA LEU A 134 -5.98 -7.69 1.96
C LEU A 134 -4.98 -8.39 2.88
N LEU A 135 -4.59 -7.73 3.96
CA LEU A 135 -3.63 -8.26 4.91
C LEU A 135 -4.19 -9.46 5.69
N LEU A 136 -5.47 -9.42 6.05
CA LEU A 136 -6.16 -10.50 6.76
C LEU A 136 -6.52 -11.67 5.85
N GLY A 137 -6.66 -11.45 4.56
CA GLY A 137 -7.02 -12.47 3.58
C GLY A 137 -5.97 -13.56 3.38
N ASP A 138 -4.78 -13.40 3.92
CA ASP A 138 -3.70 -14.39 3.87
C ASP A 138 -3.77 -15.46 4.99
N GLU A 139 -4.76 -15.36 5.83
CA GLU A 139 -4.99 -16.33 6.92
C GLU A 139 -5.68 -17.62 6.46
#